data_95d4c224716c35eeec205204db37c2d4
#
_entry.id   95d4c224716c35eeec205204db37c2d4
#
_cell.length_a   1.000
_cell.length_b   1.000
_cell.length_c   1.000
_cell.angle_alpha   90.00
_cell.angle_beta   90.00
_cell.angle_gamma   90.00
#
_symmetry.space_group_name_H-M   'P 1'
#
loop_
_entity.id
_entity.type
_entity.pdbx_description
1 polymer ?
#
loop_
_entity_poly.entity_id
_entity_poly.type
_entity_poly.pdbx_seq_one_letter_code
_entity_poly.pdbx_strand_id
1 'polypeptide(L)'
;MNIKNLLTLAIVFSTVLNSEILIEPTSYSKDLYAAKILSSTYIDSIDHPNEFLDFNYGDRVANPSQISNAILNWSQQSNRIKVVEYAKSHENRPLYALFISSADNISNLDQIKENISQLSDARKINDQKANSIIDSLPAIAWMAYSIHGNETSGADAALGIIYHLIAS
;
A
#
# COMPACT_ATOMS: atom_id res chain seq x y z
N MET A 1 -31.41 47.09 25.42
CA MET A 1 -30.10 46.70 24.98
C MET A 1 -29.59 47.72 23.96
N ASN A 2 -28.44 48.34 24.19
CA ASN A 2 -28.00 49.51 23.41
C ASN A 2 -27.38 49.03 22.09
N ILE A 3 -27.71 49.65 20.97
CA ILE A 3 -27.27 49.28 19.61
C ILE A 3 -25.73 49.16 19.52
N LYS A 4 -25.00 49.98 20.30
CA LYS A 4 -23.53 49.90 20.37
C LYS A 4 -23.05 48.56 20.93
N ASN A 5 -23.73 47.96 21.90
CA ASN A 5 -23.37 46.70 22.50
C ASN A 5 -23.71 45.52 21.55
N LEU A 6 -24.73 45.67 20.69
CA LEU A 6 -25.06 44.68 19.69
C LEU A 6 -24.01 44.62 18.56
N LEU A 7 -23.54 45.80 18.12
CA LEU A 7 -22.48 45.90 17.11
C LEU A 7 -21.12 45.35 17.61
N THR A 8 -20.78 45.62 18.88
CA THR A 8 -19.56 45.07 19.48
C THR A 8 -19.64 43.55 19.62
N LEU A 9 -20.78 43.00 19.98
CA LEU A 9 -20.99 41.55 20.06
C LEU A 9 -20.93 40.89 18.69
N ALA A 10 -21.49 41.52 17.63
CA ALA A 10 -21.43 41.02 16.27
C ALA A 10 -19.99 41.01 15.70
N ILE A 11 -19.19 42.05 16.03
CA ILE A 11 -17.78 42.11 15.60
C ILE A 11 -16.93 41.03 16.30
N VAL A 12 -17.14 40.82 17.61
CA VAL A 12 -16.43 39.76 18.33
C VAL A 12 -16.81 38.36 17.82
N PHE A 13 -18.08 38.15 17.47
CA PHE A 13 -18.53 36.87 16.89
C PHE A 13 -17.99 36.62 15.48
N SER A 14 -17.88 37.66 14.65
CA SER A 14 -17.32 37.53 13.30
C SER A 14 -15.81 37.27 13.30
N THR A 15 -15.09 37.81 14.28
CA THR A 15 -13.63 37.55 14.40
C THR A 15 -13.32 36.16 14.95
N VAL A 16 -14.20 35.57 15.73
CA VAL A 16 -14.03 34.18 16.21
C VAL A 16 -14.39 33.16 15.11
N LEU A 17 -15.33 33.47 14.22
CA LEU A 17 -15.71 32.58 13.11
C LEU A 17 -14.70 32.55 11.94
N ASN A 18 -13.80 33.51 11.86
CA ASN A 18 -12.75 33.59 10.85
C ASN A 18 -11.35 33.26 11.38
N SER A 19 -11.24 32.70 12.58
CA SER A 19 -9.97 32.14 13.01
C SER A 19 -9.72 30.81 12.27
N GLU A 20 -9.03 30.88 11.13
CA GLU A 20 -8.39 29.71 10.59
C GLU A 20 -7.46 29.15 11.68
N ILE A 21 -7.75 27.94 12.16
CA ILE A 21 -6.82 27.24 13.03
C ILE A 21 -5.67 26.78 12.13
N LEU A 22 -4.67 27.63 11.99
CA LEU A 22 -3.41 27.24 11.35
C LEU A 22 -2.71 26.27 12.29
N ILE A 23 -2.88 24.98 12.02
CA ILE A 23 -2.08 23.95 12.66
C ILE A 23 -0.70 24.01 12.00
N GLU A 24 0.23 24.73 12.62
CA GLU A 24 1.62 24.69 12.19
C GLU A 24 2.17 23.28 12.38
N PRO A 25 2.69 22.64 11.32
CA PRO A 25 3.30 21.33 11.42
C PRO A 25 4.46 21.38 12.42
N THR A 26 4.55 20.40 13.29
CA THR A 26 5.73 20.26 14.18
C THR A 26 6.98 20.03 13.32
N SER A 27 8.19 20.24 13.88
CA SER A 27 9.44 19.94 13.17
C SER A 27 9.47 18.51 12.65
N TYR A 28 8.98 17.56 13.47
CA TYR A 28 8.86 16.15 13.08
C TYR A 28 7.95 15.94 11.84
N SER A 29 6.78 16.61 11.79
CA SER A 29 5.90 16.47 10.62
C SER A 29 6.49 17.15 9.38
N LYS A 30 7.24 18.25 9.53
CA LYS A 30 7.97 18.87 8.41
C LYS A 30 9.03 17.93 7.84
N ASP A 31 9.79 17.26 8.69
CA ASP A 31 10.80 16.29 8.30
C ASP A 31 10.16 15.07 7.60
N LEU A 32 9.01 14.60 8.11
CA LEU A 32 8.27 13.51 7.51
C LEU A 32 7.75 13.85 6.10
N TYR A 33 7.18 15.04 5.92
CA TYR A 33 6.72 15.50 4.59
C TYR A 33 7.86 15.82 3.63
N ALA A 34 9.05 16.13 4.12
CA ALA A 34 10.24 16.33 3.31
C ALA A 34 10.97 15.01 2.97
N ALA A 35 10.60 13.90 3.60
CA ALA A 35 11.23 12.62 3.34
C ALA A 35 10.94 12.15 1.90
N LYS A 36 11.95 11.68 1.22
CA LYS A 36 11.78 11.03 -0.08
C LYS A 36 11.10 9.67 0.13
N ILE A 37 9.92 9.49 -0.44
CA ILE A 37 9.12 8.28 -0.29
C ILE A 37 9.84 7.09 -0.93
N LEU A 38 10.39 7.28 -2.13
CA LEU A 38 11.17 6.28 -2.86
C LEU A 38 12.60 6.78 -3.00
N SER A 39 13.51 6.28 -2.16
CA SER A 39 14.88 6.79 -2.03
C SER A 39 15.98 5.74 -2.21
N SER A 40 15.64 4.57 -2.76
CA SER A 40 16.59 3.51 -3.08
C SER A 40 17.17 3.69 -4.50
N THR A 41 18.13 2.81 -4.86
CA THR A 41 18.53 2.61 -6.24
C THR A 41 17.62 1.56 -6.84
N TYR A 42 17.00 1.87 -7.97
CA TYR A 42 16.00 1.01 -8.60
C TYR A 42 16.49 0.50 -9.96
N ILE A 43 15.94 -0.63 -10.37
CA ILE A 43 16.21 -1.25 -11.68
C ILE A 43 15.47 -0.44 -12.76
N ASP A 44 16.19 0.08 -13.75
CA ASP A 44 15.65 0.94 -14.83
C ASP A 44 14.59 0.23 -15.70
N SER A 45 14.59 -1.10 -15.76
CA SER A 45 13.63 -1.88 -16.54
C SER A 45 12.27 -2.05 -15.87
N ILE A 46 12.08 -1.57 -14.65
CA ILE A 46 10.81 -1.57 -13.92
C ILE A 46 10.29 -0.15 -13.88
N ASP A 47 9.15 0.08 -14.51
CA ASP A 47 8.55 1.41 -14.62
C ASP A 47 8.24 2.00 -13.23
N HIS A 48 8.66 3.26 -13.04
CA HIS A 48 8.34 4.00 -11.82
C HIS A 48 6.82 4.25 -11.70
N PRO A 49 6.24 4.33 -10.49
CA PRO A 49 4.82 4.63 -10.31
C PRO A 49 4.30 5.83 -11.13
N ASN A 50 5.12 6.83 -11.37
CA ASN A 50 4.76 8.02 -12.15
C ASN A 50 4.35 7.69 -13.61
N GLU A 51 4.84 6.57 -14.18
CA GLU A 51 4.49 6.17 -15.55
C GLU A 51 3.02 5.72 -15.68
N PHE A 52 2.36 5.42 -14.55
CA PHE A 52 0.97 4.99 -14.48
C PHE A 52 0.02 6.08 -13.97
N LEU A 53 0.57 7.21 -13.54
CA LEU A 53 -0.15 8.33 -12.95
C LEU A 53 -0.04 9.55 -13.87
N ASP A 54 -1.03 10.44 -13.83
CA ASP A 54 -1.01 11.75 -14.50
C ASP A 54 -0.47 12.87 -13.57
N PHE A 55 0.23 12.45 -12.50
CA PHE A 55 0.83 13.31 -11.47
C PHE A 55 2.03 12.58 -10.83
N ASN A 56 2.85 13.30 -10.06
CA ASN A 56 3.92 12.62 -9.33
C ASN A 56 3.37 11.78 -8.18
N TYR A 57 3.90 10.60 -8.02
CA TYR A 57 3.54 9.69 -6.92
C TYR A 57 3.68 10.40 -5.56
N GLY A 58 2.60 10.40 -4.80
CA GLY A 58 2.50 11.08 -3.52
C GLY A 58 1.82 12.46 -3.57
N ASP A 59 1.66 13.08 -4.75
CA ASP A 59 0.99 14.39 -4.87
C ASP A 59 -0.54 14.29 -4.72
N ARG A 60 -1.11 13.20 -5.21
CA ARG A 60 -2.55 12.92 -5.18
C ARG A 60 -2.80 11.42 -5.08
N VAL A 61 -4.05 11.07 -4.80
CA VAL A 61 -4.50 9.67 -4.69
C VAL A 61 -4.65 9.05 -6.07
N ALA A 62 -4.09 7.86 -6.26
CA ALA A 62 -4.31 7.08 -7.47
C ALA A 62 -5.74 6.50 -7.50
N ASN A 63 -6.35 6.50 -8.68
CA ASN A 63 -7.63 5.84 -8.87
C ASN A 63 -7.47 4.32 -9.09
N PRO A 64 -8.54 3.52 -8.91
CA PRO A 64 -8.45 2.07 -9.05
C PRO A 64 -7.94 1.57 -10.40
N SER A 65 -8.18 2.31 -11.49
CA SER A 65 -7.69 1.94 -12.82
C SER A 65 -6.18 2.15 -12.95
N GLN A 66 -5.65 3.25 -12.40
CA GLN A 66 -4.23 3.52 -12.36
C GLN A 66 -3.49 2.46 -11.53
N ILE A 67 -4.04 2.09 -10.36
CA ILE A 67 -3.49 1.03 -9.50
C ILE A 67 -3.47 -0.31 -10.24
N SER A 68 -4.59 -0.71 -10.85
CA SER A 68 -4.67 -1.96 -11.62
C SER A 68 -3.68 -1.98 -12.79
N ASN A 69 -3.56 -0.86 -13.51
CA ASN A 69 -2.63 -0.72 -14.63
C ASN A 69 -1.17 -0.90 -14.17
N ALA A 70 -0.77 -0.24 -13.09
CA ALA A 70 0.56 -0.40 -12.51
C ALA A 70 0.86 -1.86 -12.14
N ILE A 71 -0.03 -2.50 -11.37
CA ILE A 71 0.12 -3.89 -10.92
C ILE A 71 0.28 -4.85 -12.10
N LEU A 72 -0.56 -4.73 -13.13
CA LEU A 72 -0.52 -5.61 -14.29
C LEU A 72 0.74 -5.41 -15.14
N ASN A 73 1.18 -4.16 -15.31
CA ASN A 73 2.44 -3.89 -16.02
C ASN A 73 3.66 -4.42 -15.25
N TRP A 74 3.76 -4.17 -13.96
CA TRP A 74 4.85 -4.71 -13.13
C TRP A 74 4.89 -6.23 -13.15
N SER A 75 3.76 -6.91 -13.24
CA SER A 75 3.72 -8.37 -13.37
C SER A 75 4.34 -8.90 -14.67
N GLN A 76 4.47 -8.05 -15.70
CA GLN A 76 5.15 -8.38 -16.95
C GLN A 76 6.64 -7.98 -16.93
N GLN A 77 6.99 -7.01 -16.11
CA GLN A 77 8.35 -6.44 -16.05
C GLN A 77 9.26 -7.14 -15.04
N SER A 78 8.68 -7.84 -14.04
CA SER A 78 9.46 -8.45 -12.97
C SER A 78 9.07 -9.92 -12.74
N ASN A 79 10.07 -10.78 -12.59
CA ASN A 79 9.88 -12.17 -12.17
C ASN A 79 9.80 -12.33 -10.64
N ARG A 80 9.84 -11.22 -9.89
CA ARG A 80 9.73 -11.17 -8.43
C ARG A 80 8.30 -10.96 -7.95
N ILE A 81 7.33 -10.86 -8.86
CA ILE A 81 5.92 -10.66 -8.54
C ILE A 81 5.03 -11.63 -9.32
N LYS A 82 4.04 -12.19 -8.65
CA LYS A 82 2.92 -12.90 -9.28
C LYS A 82 1.61 -12.28 -8.83
N VAL A 83 0.76 -11.94 -9.78
CA VAL A 83 -0.55 -11.32 -9.56
C VAL A 83 -1.65 -12.34 -9.80
N VAL A 84 -2.61 -12.40 -8.87
CA VAL A 84 -3.80 -13.26 -8.98
C VAL A 84 -5.04 -12.41 -8.75
N GLU A 85 -5.92 -12.32 -9.73
CA GLU A 85 -7.27 -11.81 -9.52
C GLU A 85 -8.07 -12.88 -8.77
N TYR A 86 -8.39 -12.63 -7.50
CA TYR A 86 -9.08 -13.62 -6.67
C TYR A 86 -10.58 -13.35 -6.51
N ALA A 87 -11.03 -12.14 -6.79
CA ALA A 87 -12.43 -11.74 -6.70
C ALA A 87 -12.70 -10.43 -7.47
N LYS A 88 -13.96 -10.02 -7.46
CA LYS A 88 -14.39 -8.70 -7.94
C LYS A 88 -15.21 -7.99 -6.87
N SER A 89 -15.09 -6.67 -6.83
CA SER A 89 -15.93 -5.82 -5.98
C SER A 89 -17.38 -5.79 -6.50
N HIS A 90 -18.28 -5.16 -5.71
CA HIS A 90 -19.67 -4.96 -6.13
C HIS A 90 -19.79 -4.19 -7.46
N GLU A 91 -18.88 -3.27 -7.73
CA GLU A 91 -18.79 -2.52 -9.00
C GLU A 91 -17.98 -3.26 -10.09
N ASN A 92 -17.78 -4.55 -9.91
CA ASN A 92 -17.05 -5.40 -10.85
C ASN A 92 -15.57 -5.03 -11.06
N ARG A 93 -14.96 -4.31 -10.10
CA ARG A 93 -13.53 -3.99 -10.11
C ARG A 93 -12.73 -5.20 -9.64
N PRO A 94 -11.61 -5.54 -10.28
CA PRO A 94 -10.80 -6.69 -9.86
C PRO A 94 -10.17 -6.46 -8.49
N LEU A 95 -10.11 -7.53 -7.70
CA LEU A 95 -9.38 -7.58 -6.44
C LEU A 95 -8.18 -8.51 -6.61
N TYR A 96 -6.99 -8.02 -6.31
CA TYR A 96 -5.73 -8.73 -6.55
C TYR A 96 -5.09 -9.22 -5.27
N ALA A 97 -4.55 -10.43 -5.32
CA ALA A 97 -3.53 -10.92 -4.40
C ALA A 97 -2.17 -10.89 -5.13
N LEU A 98 -1.19 -10.24 -4.53
CA LEU A 98 0.15 -10.13 -5.06
C LEU A 98 1.11 -10.95 -4.20
N PHE A 99 1.85 -11.85 -4.83
CA PHE A 99 2.95 -12.58 -4.21
C PHE A 99 4.25 -11.92 -4.65
N ILE A 100 5.01 -11.39 -3.70
CA ILE A 100 6.28 -10.69 -3.97
C ILE A 100 7.38 -11.38 -3.17
N SER A 101 8.43 -11.82 -3.85
CA SER A 101 9.57 -12.51 -3.25
C SER A 101 10.76 -12.54 -4.21
N SER A 102 11.79 -13.33 -3.89
CA SER A 102 12.83 -13.68 -4.88
C SER A 102 12.21 -14.42 -6.08
N ALA A 103 12.85 -14.34 -7.24
CA ALA A 103 12.43 -15.06 -8.44
C ALA A 103 12.30 -16.57 -8.20
N ASP A 104 13.21 -17.15 -7.40
CA ASP A 104 13.18 -18.57 -7.05
C ASP A 104 11.93 -18.91 -6.23
N ASN A 105 11.58 -18.12 -5.23
CA ASN A 105 10.37 -18.33 -4.46
C ASN A 105 9.10 -18.17 -5.32
N ILE A 106 9.08 -17.19 -6.23
CA ILE A 106 7.93 -17.01 -7.14
C ILE A 106 7.78 -18.20 -8.08
N SER A 107 8.88 -18.77 -8.58
CA SER A 107 8.84 -19.97 -9.42
C SER A 107 8.40 -21.23 -8.64
N ASN A 108 8.60 -21.26 -7.32
CA ASN A 108 8.30 -22.40 -6.45
C ASN A 108 7.04 -22.20 -5.58
N LEU A 109 6.16 -21.26 -5.93
CA LEU A 109 4.98 -20.95 -5.11
C LEU A 109 4.07 -22.15 -4.83
N ASP A 110 3.92 -23.06 -5.80
CA ASP A 110 3.08 -24.25 -5.62
C ASP A 110 3.69 -25.21 -4.57
N GLN A 111 5.02 -25.35 -4.54
CA GLN A 111 5.69 -26.16 -3.51
C GLN A 111 5.61 -25.49 -2.12
N ILE A 112 5.76 -24.15 -2.07
CA ILE A 112 5.59 -23.39 -0.82
C ILE A 112 4.17 -23.58 -0.29
N LYS A 113 3.16 -23.47 -1.14
CA LYS A 113 1.74 -23.67 -0.80
C LYS A 113 1.48 -25.09 -0.29
N GLU A 114 2.04 -26.10 -0.97
CA GLU A 114 1.92 -27.50 -0.55
C GLU A 114 2.57 -27.73 0.83
N ASN A 115 3.75 -27.18 1.08
CA ASN A 115 4.44 -27.25 2.35
C ASN A 115 3.63 -26.61 3.48
N ILE A 116 3.03 -25.44 3.24
CA ILE A 116 2.13 -24.79 4.21
C ILE A 116 0.89 -25.66 4.48
N SER A 117 0.31 -26.25 3.42
CA SER A 117 -0.83 -27.14 3.53
C SER A 117 -0.52 -28.37 4.40
N GLN A 118 0.68 -28.95 4.26
CA GLN A 118 1.10 -30.06 5.11
C GLN A 118 1.25 -29.65 6.58
N LEU A 119 1.75 -28.46 6.87
CA LEU A 119 1.88 -27.95 8.23
C LEU A 119 0.53 -27.60 8.86
N SER A 120 -0.51 -27.33 8.07
CA SER A 120 -1.83 -26.94 8.59
C SER A 120 -2.61 -28.06 9.27
N ASP A 121 -2.21 -29.33 9.06
CA ASP A 121 -2.86 -30.50 9.70
C ASP A 121 -1.83 -31.38 10.43
N ALA A 122 -1.62 -31.07 11.71
CA ALA A 122 -0.68 -31.78 12.58
C ALA A 122 -0.96 -33.30 12.73
N ARG A 123 -2.13 -33.77 12.32
CA ARG A 123 -2.47 -35.22 12.35
C ARG A 123 -1.80 -35.98 11.21
N LYS A 124 -1.37 -35.30 10.16
CA LYS A 124 -0.82 -35.89 8.93
C LYS A 124 0.69 -35.82 8.84
N ILE A 125 1.34 -35.19 9.80
CA ILE A 125 2.78 -34.91 9.75
C ILE A 125 3.40 -35.16 11.14
N ASN A 126 4.59 -35.73 11.19
CA ASN A 126 5.35 -35.87 12.43
C ASN A 126 6.30 -34.65 12.63
N ASP A 127 6.82 -34.52 13.85
CA ASP A 127 7.66 -33.36 14.24
C ASP A 127 8.93 -33.24 13.37
N GLN A 128 9.57 -34.36 13.02
CA GLN A 128 10.78 -34.30 12.19
C GLN A 128 10.48 -33.74 10.80
N LYS A 129 9.38 -34.17 10.18
CA LYS A 129 8.97 -33.66 8.87
C LYS A 129 8.50 -32.22 8.96
N ALA A 130 7.75 -31.85 10.03
CA ALA A 130 7.31 -30.49 10.27
C ALA A 130 8.49 -29.52 10.40
N ASN A 131 9.48 -29.84 11.22
CA ASN A 131 10.68 -29.03 11.38
C ASN A 131 11.46 -28.88 10.07
N SER A 132 11.63 -29.96 9.30
CA SER A 132 12.28 -29.89 7.99
C SER A 132 11.56 -28.96 7.01
N ILE A 133 10.23 -28.92 7.02
CA ILE A 133 9.45 -28.00 6.19
C ILE A 133 9.60 -26.56 6.70
N ILE A 134 9.50 -26.32 8.00
CA ILE A 134 9.64 -24.99 8.61
C ILE A 134 11.00 -24.38 8.27
N ASP A 135 12.07 -25.16 8.37
CA ASP A 135 13.43 -24.70 8.07
C ASP A 135 13.63 -24.33 6.60
N SER A 136 12.79 -24.87 5.70
CA SER A 136 12.87 -24.61 4.25
C SER A 136 11.91 -23.52 3.75
N LEU A 137 10.91 -23.13 4.56
CA LEU A 137 9.92 -22.13 4.16
C LEU A 137 10.44 -20.70 4.32
N PRO A 138 10.14 -19.82 3.37
CA PRO A 138 10.34 -18.38 3.58
C PRO A 138 9.36 -17.87 4.65
N ALA A 139 9.77 -16.84 5.40
CA ALA A 139 8.84 -16.09 6.22
C ALA A 139 7.79 -15.37 5.35
N ILE A 140 6.53 -15.38 5.79
CA ILE A 140 5.42 -14.78 5.05
C ILE A 140 4.88 -13.60 5.85
N ALA A 141 4.90 -12.41 5.23
CA ALA A 141 4.23 -11.24 5.74
C ALA A 141 2.94 -10.99 4.94
N TRP A 142 1.81 -10.95 5.63
CA TRP A 142 0.53 -10.57 5.05
C TRP A 142 0.29 -9.08 5.22
N MET A 143 0.17 -8.36 4.10
CA MET A 143 -0.06 -6.92 4.07
C MET A 143 -1.40 -6.65 3.39
N ALA A 144 -2.40 -6.25 4.16
CA ALA A 144 -3.73 -5.91 3.67
C ALA A 144 -3.84 -4.40 3.45
N TYR A 145 -4.19 -4.00 2.23
CA TYR A 145 -4.38 -2.61 1.84
C TYR A 145 -5.80 -2.35 1.38
N SER A 146 -6.31 -1.11 1.61
CA SER A 146 -7.63 -0.68 1.15
C SER A 146 -8.78 -1.55 1.68
N ILE A 147 -8.79 -1.83 2.98
CA ILE A 147 -9.88 -2.55 3.64
C ILE A 147 -11.19 -1.77 3.48
N HIS A 148 -11.16 -0.45 3.69
CA HIS A 148 -12.27 0.45 3.45
C HIS A 148 -12.00 1.30 2.19
N GLY A 149 -12.92 1.29 1.23
CA GLY A 149 -12.72 1.91 -0.08
C GLY A 149 -12.55 3.44 -0.08
N ASN A 150 -12.90 4.11 1.02
CA ASN A 150 -12.69 5.55 1.21
C ASN A 150 -11.38 5.89 1.95
N GLU A 151 -10.61 4.89 2.37
CA GLU A 151 -9.29 5.05 3.01
C GLU A 151 -8.20 4.87 1.95
N THR A 152 -7.94 5.92 1.17
CA THR A 152 -7.12 5.86 -0.05
C THR A 152 -5.63 5.75 0.22
N SER A 153 -5.14 6.21 1.37
CA SER A 153 -3.71 6.19 1.72
C SER A 153 -3.08 4.80 1.69
N GLY A 154 -3.86 3.76 2.07
CA GLY A 154 -3.37 2.38 2.02
C GLY A 154 -3.09 1.91 0.60
N ALA A 155 -3.98 2.22 -0.35
CA ALA A 155 -3.80 1.85 -1.75
C ALA A 155 -2.62 2.58 -2.41
N ASP A 156 -2.45 3.86 -2.11
CA ASP A 156 -1.28 4.63 -2.57
C ASP A 156 0.03 4.11 -1.96
N ALA A 157 0.04 3.82 -0.65
CA ALA A 157 1.21 3.23 0.00
C ALA A 157 1.59 1.88 -0.64
N ALA A 158 0.59 1.09 -1.05
CA ALA A 158 0.83 -0.19 -1.71
C ALA A 158 1.60 -0.01 -3.03
N LEU A 159 1.29 0.99 -3.86
CA LEU A 159 2.04 1.27 -5.09
C LEU A 159 3.54 1.47 -4.82
N GLY A 160 3.88 2.30 -3.83
CA GLY A 160 5.28 2.55 -3.47
C GLY A 160 5.98 1.31 -2.91
N ILE A 161 5.31 0.55 -2.05
CA ILE A 161 5.87 -0.67 -1.45
C ILE A 161 6.07 -1.76 -2.50
N ILE A 162 5.10 -1.99 -3.39
CA ILE A 162 5.22 -2.96 -4.48
C ILE A 162 6.43 -2.61 -5.34
N TYR A 163 6.48 -1.37 -5.84
CA TYR A 163 7.60 -0.90 -6.66
C TYR A 163 8.94 -1.08 -5.94
N HIS A 164 9.04 -0.63 -4.69
CA HIS A 164 10.25 -0.79 -3.90
C HIS A 164 10.71 -2.25 -3.79
N LEU A 165 9.79 -3.17 -3.53
CA LEU A 165 10.13 -4.59 -3.34
C LEU A 165 10.52 -5.31 -4.63
N ILE A 166 10.01 -4.89 -5.79
CA ILE A 166 10.30 -5.56 -7.07
C ILE A 166 11.47 -4.92 -7.83
N ALA A 167 11.75 -3.64 -7.58
CA ALA A 167 12.72 -2.85 -8.35
C ALA A 167 14.01 -2.51 -7.59
N SER A 168 14.09 -2.75 -6.25
CA SER A 168 15.29 -2.52 -5.46
C SER A 168 16.15 -3.77 -5.29
#